data_8b1102e51c1e6ada5d91b9055ceec097
#
_entry.id   8b1102e51c1e6ada5d91b9055ceec097
#
_cell.length_a   1.000
_cell.length_b   1.000
_cell.length_c   1.000
_cell.angle_alpha   90.00
_cell.angle_beta   90.00
_cell.angle_gamma   90.00
#
_symmetry.space_group_name_H-M   'P 1'
#
loop_
_entity.id
_entity.type
_entity.pdbx_description
1 polymer ?
#
loop_
_entity_poly.entity_id
_entity_poly.type
_entity_poly.pdbx_seq_one_letter_code
_entity_poly.pdbx_strand_id
1 'polypeptide(L)'
;MQKMASVRRLSVLGLAAVGALLLASANQADARPQYFKAFTGKYSSVKSQATKVKCNVCHFGKKKTNRNDWGKAVMKHVGKKNQKDPKAIDAALEKAEKEKNAKGVTFGSLIKAGKLPGTAPAD
;
A
#
# COMPACT_ATOMS: atom_id res chain seq x y z
N MET A 1 61.12 -8.43 39.89
CA MET A 1 60.74 -7.36 39.09
C MET A 1 59.88 -7.73 37.98
N GLN A 2 58.93 -7.20 37.86
CA GLN A 2 57.72 -7.08 37.54
C GLN A 2 57.51 -6.71 36.20
N LYS A 3 56.72 -7.31 35.48
CA LYS A 3 56.19 -6.80 34.37
C LYS A 3 54.93 -7.23 33.97
N MET A 4 54.24 -6.51 33.82
CA MET A 4 53.03 -6.14 33.33
C MET A 4 52.75 -6.63 31.97
N ALA A 5 51.83 -7.48 31.84
CA ALA A 5 51.22 -7.79 30.60
C ALA A 5 49.85 -7.16 30.60
N SER A 6 49.78 -6.06 29.95
CA SER A 6 48.55 -5.39 29.74
C SER A 6 47.75 -6.02 28.62
N VAL A 7 46.64 -6.37 29.02
CA VAL A 7 45.57 -6.90 28.20
C VAL A 7 45.02 -5.91 27.23
N ARG A 8 44.98 -6.28 26.00
CA ARG A 8 44.14 -5.63 25.03
C ARG A 8 43.05 -6.55 24.57
N ARG A 9 41.97 -6.46 25.24
CA ARG A 9 40.71 -6.98 24.71
C ARG A 9 39.92 -5.80 24.22
N LEU A 10 40.11 -5.45 22.95
CA LEU A 10 39.18 -4.60 22.20
C LEU A 10 38.17 -5.52 21.53
N SER A 11 37.05 -5.66 22.11
CA SER A 11 35.83 -5.06 21.59
C SER A 11 35.55 -5.28 20.12
N VAL A 12 35.04 -6.48 19.83
CA VAL A 12 34.47 -6.81 18.52
C VAL A 12 32.94 -6.87 18.66
N LEU A 13 32.36 -5.96 19.42
CA LEU A 13 30.91 -5.94 19.68
C LEU A 13 30.17 -4.80 19.00
N GLY A 14 30.85 -4.06 18.12
CA GLY A 14 30.26 -2.90 17.47
C GLY A 14 29.67 -3.11 16.07
N LEU A 15 29.96 -4.25 15.43
CA LEU A 15 29.60 -4.43 14.01
C LEU A 15 28.35 -5.25 13.74
N ALA A 16 27.75 -5.87 14.73
CA ALA A 16 26.56 -6.69 14.54
C ALA A 16 25.25 -5.93 14.56
N ALA A 17 25.23 -4.69 15.08
CA ALA A 17 23.99 -3.93 15.25
C ALA A 17 23.55 -3.15 14.00
N VAL A 18 24.44 -2.90 13.06
CA VAL A 18 24.14 -2.11 11.87
C VAL A 18 23.49 -2.94 10.76
N GLY A 19 23.75 -4.25 10.73
CA GLY A 19 23.18 -5.14 9.72
C GLY A 19 21.69 -5.45 9.90
N ALA A 20 21.17 -5.40 11.12
CA ALA A 20 19.78 -5.75 11.41
C ALA A 20 18.78 -4.63 11.03
N LEU A 21 19.22 -3.39 11.01
CA LEU A 21 18.37 -2.24 10.63
C LEU A 21 18.13 -2.13 9.14
N LEU A 22 19.01 -2.66 8.30
CA LEU A 22 18.88 -2.62 6.85
C LEU A 22 17.91 -3.67 6.31
N LEU A 23 17.69 -4.77 7.04
CA LEU A 23 16.75 -5.83 6.66
C LEU A 23 15.29 -5.47 6.96
N ALA A 24 15.03 -4.59 7.92
CA ALA A 24 13.68 -4.15 8.25
C ALA A 24 13.09 -3.20 7.21
N SER A 25 13.91 -2.47 6.44
CA SER A 25 13.45 -1.58 5.39
C SER A 25 13.11 -2.27 4.07
N ALA A 26 13.60 -3.49 3.84
CA ALA A 26 13.33 -4.24 2.61
C ALA A 26 11.89 -4.76 2.51
N ASN A 27 11.21 -4.98 3.64
CA ASN A 27 9.85 -5.48 3.68
C ASN A 27 8.77 -4.40 3.47
N GLN A 28 9.15 -3.14 3.37
CA GLN A 28 8.22 -2.02 3.09
C GLN A 28 8.15 -1.64 1.62
N ALA A 29 8.91 -2.31 0.74
CA ALA A 29 9.05 -1.95 -0.66
C ALA A 29 7.75 -2.07 -1.48
N ASP A 30 6.76 -2.85 -1.01
CA ASP A 30 5.51 -3.07 -1.73
C ASP A 30 4.36 -2.16 -1.26
N ALA A 31 4.55 -1.37 -0.22
CA ALA A 31 3.56 -0.40 0.21
C ALA A 31 3.54 0.79 -0.75
N ARG A 32 2.39 1.08 -1.31
CA ARG A 32 2.17 2.22 -2.22
C ARG A 32 1.21 3.21 -1.59
N PRO A 33 1.65 3.96 -0.59
CA PRO A 33 0.80 4.86 0.17
C PRO A 33 0.19 5.98 -0.68
N GLN A 34 0.82 6.31 -1.80
CA GLN A 34 0.32 7.35 -2.69
C GLN A 34 -1.07 7.04 -3.26
N TYR A 35 -1.38 5.78 -3.55
CA TYR A 35 -2.71 5.39 -4.04
C TYR A 35 -3.77 5.50 -2.94
N PHE A 36 -3.46 5.07 -1.76
CA PHE A 36 -4.36 5.18 -0.60
C PHE A 36 -4.60 6.65 -0.23
N LYS A 37 -3.56 7.45 -0.23
CA LYS A 37 -3.65 8.89 0.03
C LYS A 37 -4.53 9.59 -1.01
N ALA A 38 -4.36 9.27 -2.28
CA ALA A 38 -5.18 9.83 -3.35
C ALA A 38 -6.65 9.43 -3.20
N PHE A 39 -6.92 8.16 -2.89
CA PHE A 39 -8.26 7.65 -2.67
C PHE A 39 -8.96 8.36 -1.50
N THR A 40 -8.33 8.41 -0.35
CA THR A 40 -8.92 9.03 0.85
C THR A 40 -9.03 10.54 0.73
N GLY A 41 -8.17 11.19 -0.04
CA GLY A 41 -8.25 12.61 -0.33
C GLY A 41 -9.38 12.96 -1.29
N LYS A 42 -9.65 12.09 -2.26
CA LYS A 42 -10.70 12.30 -3.26
C LYS A 42 -12.10 11.92 -2.76
N TYR A 43 -12.21 10.84 -2.01
CA TYR A 43 -13.48 10.25 -1.62
C TYR A 43 -13.76 10.39 -0.13
N SER A 44 -14.18 11.58 0.29
CA SER A 44 -14.48 11.86 1.70
C SER A 44 -15.62 11.01 2.27
N SER A 45 -16.59 10.64 1.43
CA SER A 45 -17.75 9.83 1.83
C SER A 45 -17.39 8.45 2.36
N VAL A 46 -16.26 7.89 1.93
CA VAL A 46 -15.79 6.56 2.34
C VAL A 46 -14.47 6.60 3.10
N LYS A 47 -13.95 7.78 3.40
CA LYS A 47 -12.65 7.94 4.05
C LYS A 47 -12.55 7.20 5.38
N SER A 48 -13.57 7.28 6.21
CA SER A 48 -13.60 6.59 7.50
C SER A 48 -13.50 5.07 7.34
N GLN A 49 -14.25 4.51 6.42
CA GLN A 49 -14.22 3.07 6.14
C GLN A 49 -12.87 2.66 5.52
N ALA A 50 -12.36 3.45 4.59
CA ALA A 50 -11.07 3.21 3.97
C ALA A 50 -9.93 3.18 4.99
N THR A 51 -9.96 4.09 5.96
CA THR A 51 -8.96 4.15 7.04
C THR A 51 -8.97 2.90 7.91
N LYS A 52 -10.13 2.26 8.09
CA LYS A 52 -10.24 1.00 8.84
C LYS A 52 -9.65 -0.18 8.09
N VAL A 53 -9.88 -0.27 6.79
CA VAL A 53 -9.43 -1.42 5.99
C VAL A 53 -8.10 -1.20 5.29
N LYS A 54 -7.63 0.04 5.20
CA LYS A 54 -6.32 0.43 4.65
C LYS A 54 -6.07 -0.17 3.25
N CYS A 55 -5.08 -1.05 3.12
CA CYS A 55 -4.73 -1.67 1.84
C CYS A 55 -5.88 -2.47 1.23
N ASN A 56 -6.83 -2.91 2.03
CA ASN A 56 -7.97 -3.70 1.55
C ASN A 56 -9.05 -2.86 0.85
N VAL A 57 -8.84 -1.57 0.68
CA VAL A 57 -9.63 -0.78 -0.28
C VAL A 57 -9.46 -1.32 -1.71
N CYS A 58 -8.23 -1.75 -2.05
CA CYS A 58 -7.85 -2.22 -3.39
C CYS A 58 -7.42 -3.69 -3.44
N HIS A 59 -7.10 -4.28 -2.29
CA HIS A 59 -6.57 -5.63 -2.17
C HIS A 59 -7.48 -6.51 -1.32
N PHE A 60 -7.27 -7.81 -1.40
CA PHE A 60 -7.93 -8.76 -0.51
C PHE A 60 -6.94 -9.82 -0.02
N GLY A 61 -7.27 -10.46 1.09
CA GLY A 61 -6.40 -11.45 1.70
C GLY A 61 -5.07 -10.87 2.20
N LYS A 62 -4.08 -11.72 2.33
CA LYS A 62 -2.77 -11.35 2.89
C LYS A 62 -1.76 -10.87 1.85
N LYS A 63 -1.95 -11.22 0.57
CA LYS A 63 -0.99 -10.90 -0.50
C LYS A 63 -1.39 -9.61 -1.21
N LYS A 64 -0.46 -8.66 -1.31
CA LYS A 64 -0.67 -7.38 -2.01
C LYS A 64 -0.78 -7.54 -3.54
N THR A 65 -0.46 -8.70 -4.07
CA THR A 65 -0.71 -9.04 -5.47
C THR A 65 -2.18 -9.35 -5.74
N ASN A 66 -2.94 -9.68 -4.70
CA ASN A 66 -4.38 -9.92 -4.81
C ASN A 66 -5.12 -8.58 -4.82
N ARG A 67 -5.59 -8.16 -5.98
CA ARG A 67 -6.42 -6.97 -6.14
C ARG A 67 -7.87 -7.35 -6.25
N ASN A 68 -8.73 -6.63 -5.53
CA ASN A 68 -10.17 -6.72 -5.74
C ASN A 68 -10.57 -6.06 -7.07
N ASP A 69 -11.83 -6.08 -7.40
CA ASP A 69 -12.34 -5.52 -8.66
C ASP A 69 -12.04 -4.01 -8.82
N TRP A 70 -12.17 -3.23 -7.76
CA TRP A 70 -11.80 -1.81 -7.76
C TRP A 70 -10.30 -1.63 -7.99
N GLY A 71 -9.46 -2.38 -7.27
CA GLY A 71 -8.02 -2.31 -7.45
C GLY A 71 -7.57 -2.66 -8.87
N LYS A 72 -8.22 -3.63 -9.50
CA LYS A 72 -7.98 -3.98 -10.91
C LYS A 72 -8.39 -2.83 -11.85
N ALA A 73 -9.55 -2.23 -11.61
CA ALA A 73 -10.02 -1.11 -12.41
C ALA A 73 -9.05 0.09 -12.33
N VAL A 74 -8.60 0.45 -11.15
CA VAL A 74 -7.63 1.52 -10.96
C VAL A 74 -6.31 1.21 -11.68
N MET A 75 -5.78 0.01 -11.51
CA MET A 75 -4.50 -0.39 -12.12
C MET A 75 -4.54 -0.38 -13.65
N LYS A 76 -5.68 -0.63 -14.24
CA LYS A 76 -5.87 -0.55 -15.68
C LYS A 76 -5.61 0.85 -16.23
N HIS A 77 -5.83 1.88 -15.44
CA HIS A 77 -5.77 3.28 -15.85
C HIS A 77 -4.56 4.06 -15.33
N VAL A 78 -3.76 3.52 -14.42
CA VAL A 78 -2.61 4.26 -13.87
C VAL A 78 -1.44 4.43 -14.85
N GLY A 79 -1.44 3.73 -15.95
CA GLY A 79 -0.48 3.88 -17.02
C GLY A 79 0.85 3.18 -16.80
N LYS A 80 1.39 3.16 -15.59
CA LYS A 80 2.65 2.48 -15.26
C LYS A 80 2.63 1.92 -13.85
N LYS A 81 3.44 0.91 -13.63
CA LYS A 81 3.64 0.32 -12.30
C LYS A 81 4.25 1.36 -11.37
N ASN A 82 3.72 1.42 -10.14
CA ASN A 82 4.17 2.36 -9.13
C ASN A 82 4.12 3.83 -9.57
N GLN A 83 2.98 4.25 -10.12
CA GLN A 83 2.75 5.64 -10.51
C GLN A 83 2.89 6.56 -9.31
N LYS A 84 3.69 7.62 -9.44
CA LYS A 84 3.92 8.61 -8.37
C LYS A 84 3.32 9.98 -8.68
N ASP A 85 2.91 10.21 -9.92
CA ASP A 85 2.28 11.46 -10.30
C ASP A 85 0.85 11.54 -9.73
N PRO A 86 0.55 12.49 -8.82
CA PRO A 86 -0.78 12.62 -8.23
C PRO A 86 -1.88 12.85 -9.25
N LYS A 87 -1.59 13.60 -10.31
CA LYS A 87 -2.55 13.88 -11.38
C LYS A 87 -2.90 12.62 -12.16
N ALA A 88 -1.91 11.79 -12.47
CA ALA A 88 -2.12 10.54 -13.17
C ALA A 88 -2.91 9.54 -12.31
N ILE A 89 -2.64 9.48 -11.01
CA ILE A 89 -3.39 8.65 -10.08
C ILE A 89 -4.85 9.14 -9.98
N ASP A 90 -5.05 10.43 -9.84
CA ASP A 90 -6.38 11.02 -9.74
C ASP A 90 -7.22 10.75 -11.00
N ALA A 91 -6.63 10.93 -12.18
CA ALA A 91 -7.27 10.60 -13.44
C ALA A 91 -7.61 9.11 -13.55
N ALA A 92 -6.76 8.22 -13.04
CA ALA A 92 -7.03 6.80 -13.02
C ALA A 92 -8.22 6.45 -12.12
N LEU A 93 -8.33 7.08 -10.96
CA LEU A 93 -9.49 6.94 -10.07
C LEU A 93 -10.78 7.39 -10.76
N GLU A 94 -10.76 8.52 -11.42
CA GLU A 94 -11.93 9.04 -12.15
C GLU A 94 -12.39 8.12 -13.29
N LYS A 95 -11.45 7.53 -14.00
CA LYS A 95 -11.78 6.54 -15.04
C LYS A 95 -12.34 5.26 -14.44
N ALA A 96 -11.75 4.79 -13.35
CA ALA A 96 -12.21 3.60 -12.66
C ALA A 96 -13.63 3.76 -12.08
N GLU A 97 -14.00 4.96 -11.62
CA GLU A 97 -15.37 5.24 -11.15
C GLU A 97 -16.44 4.88 -12.15
N LYS A 98 -16.15 5.04 -13.44
CA LYS A 98 -17.09 4.80 -14.53
C LYS A 98 -17.22 3.32 -14.88
N GLU A 99 -16.31 2.49 -14.44
CA GLU A 99 -16.39 1.06 -14.66
C GLU A 99 -17.41 0.42 -13.73
N LYS A 100 -17.92 -0.73 -14.14
CA LYS A 100 -18.93 -1.47 -13.41
C LYS A 100 -18.32 -2.70 -12.75
N ASN A 101 -18.84 -3.04 -11.58
CA ASN A 101 -18.54 -4.32 -10.93
C ASN A 101 -19.29 -5.46 -11.61
N ALA A 102 -19.10 -6.68 -11.11
CA ALA A 102 -19.74 -7.87 -11.65
C ALA A 102 -21.30 -7.83 -11.59
N LYS A 103 -21.85 -6.99 -10.72
CA LYS A 103 -23.31 -6.79 -10.59
C LYS A 103 -23.86 -5.69 -11.49
N GLY A 104 -23.03 -5.08 -12.34
CA GLY A 104 -23.43 -4.01 -13.23
C GLY A 104 -23.54 -2.63 -12.57
N VAL A 105 -23.08 -2.47 -11.33
CA VAL A 105 -23.10 -1.22 -10.59
C VAL A 105 -21.77 -0.50 -10.79
N THR A 106 -21.81 0.79 -11.08
CA THR A 106 -20.59 1.58 -11.22
C THR A 106 -19.91 1.77 -9.87
N PHE A 107 -18.59 1.74 -9.86
CA PHE A 107 -17.83 1.99 -8.65
C PHE A 107 -18.09 3.38 -8.07
N GLY A 108 -18.28 4.38 -8.93
CA GLY A 108 -18.61 5.74 -8.51
C GLY A 108 -19.93 5.83 -7.76
N SER A 109 -20.96 5.07 -8.15
CA SER A 109 -22.24 5.06 -7.45
C SER A 109 -22.14 4.43 -6.06
N LEU A 110 -21.31 3.41 -5.89
CA LEU A 110 -21.04 2.83 -4.57
C LEU A 110 -20.35 3.84 -3.64
N ILE A 111 -19.36 4.55 -4.15
CA ILE A 111 -18.64 5.59 -3.40
C ILE A 111 -19.59 6.71 -2.99
N LYS A 112 -20.44 7.18 -3.89
CA LYS A 112 -21.46 8.20 -3.59
C LYS A 112 -22.45 7.73 -2.52
N ALA A 113 -22.77 6.45 -2.50
CA ALA A 113 -23.63 5.86 -1.47
C ALA A 113 -22.91 5.62 -0.14
N GLY A 114 -21.66 6.03 0.01
CA GLY A 114 -20.88 5.84 1.21
C GLY A 114 -20.39 4.40 1.42
N LYS A 115 -20.26 3.65 0.33
CA LYS A 115 -19.78 2.25 0.37
C LYS A 115 -18.43 2.14 -0.29
N LEU A 116 -17.55 1.32 0.27
CA LEU A 116 -16.28 0.99 -0.39
C LEU A 116 -16.58 0.28 -1.71
N PRO A 117 -15.87 0.65 -2.80
CA PRO A 117 -16.19 0.12 -4.13
C PRO A 117 -15.73 -1.30 -4.36
N GLY A 118 -14.65 -1.71 -3.70
CA GLY A 118 -14.00 -2.99 -3.97
C GLY A 118 -14.74 -4.17 -3.38
N THR A 119 -14.80 -5.27 -4.15
CA THR A 119 -15.31 -6.56 -3.72
C THR A 119 -14.28 -7.63 -4.02
N ALA A 120 -13.97 -8.48 -3.04
CA ALA A 120 -13.16 -9.65 -3.27
C ALA A 120 -13.88 -10.62 -4.21
N PRO A 121 -13.12 -11.42 -5.01
CA PRO A 121 -13.74 -12.47 -5.79
C PRO A 121 -14.51 -13.44 -4.87
N ALA A 122 -15.58 -13.99 -5.38
CA ALA A 122 -16.24 -15.11 -4.71
C ALA A 122 -15.32 -16.34 -4.77
N ASP A 123 -15.21 -17.05 -3.66
CA ASP A 123 -14.47 -18.32 -3.57
C ASP A 123 -15.17 -19.41 -4.39
#